data_a97adb40e2b95798fb995cb38846f5d6
#
_entry.id   a97adb40e2b95798fb995cb38846f5d6
#
_cell.length_a   1.000
_cell.length_b   1.000
_cell.length_c   1.000
_cell.angle_alpha   90.00
_cell.angle_beta   90.00
_cell.angle_gamma   90.00
#
_symmetry.space_group_name_H-M   'P 1'
#
loop_
_entity.id
_entity.type
_entity.pdbx_description
1 polymer ?
#
loop_
_entity_poly.entity_id
_entity_poly.type
_entity_poly.pdbx_seq_one_letter_code
_entity_poly.pdbx_strand_id
1 'polypeptide(L)'
;MSAVQKSSKSPRGRVSAGLLMFRRKTDEFEVLLVHPGGPFFAKKDEGAWTIPKGEAAPGEDLLMRAQIEFEEELGIQLSGDWIPLGWIKQKGGKIVHAWAFEGGLLEWFKLKSNMFELEWPPRSGKLKKFPEIDQAVFFSEELARRKINPAQVPFLDRLRAALNH
;
A
#
# COMPACT_ATOMS: atom_id res chain seq x y z
N MET A 1 -3.37 19.68 12.38
CA MET A 1 -3.59 19.53 11.94
C MET A 1 -3.71 19.79 11.33
N SER A 2 -3.71 19.67 11.31
CA SER A 2 -4.04 19.71 10.62
C SER A 2 -4.24 20.14 9.85
N ALA A 3 -4.15 20.39 9.85
CA ALA A 3 -4.56 20.58 8.98
C ALA A 3 -4.49 20.76 8.18
N VAL A 4 -4.17 20.82 8.20
CA VAL A 4 -4.32 20.63 7.41
C VAL A 4 -4.54 20.47 6.73
N GLN A 5 -4.68 20.41 6.85
CA GLN A 5 -5.13 19.94 6.24
C GLN A 5 -5.77 20.13 5.61
N LYS A 6 -5.97 20.45 5.55
CA LYS A 6 -6.69 20.42 4.81
C LYS A 6 -6.76 20.62 3.84
N SER A 7 -6.39 20.75 3.79
CA SER A 7 -6.53 20.60 2.88
C SER A 7 -6.59 20.57 2.15
N SER A 8 -6.57 20.62 2.37
CA SER A 8 -6.80 20.19 1.63
C SER A 8 -7.15 20.37 0.83
N LYS A 9 -7.14 20.89 0.76
CA LYS A 9 -7.67 20.97 -0.11
C LYS A 9 -7.71 20.31 -0.97
N SER A 10 -8.46 20.45 -0.77
CA SER A 10 -8.58 19.35 -1.26
C SER A 10 -8.09 19.10 -2.54
N PRO A 11 -7.30 18.21 -2.58
CA PRO A 11 -6.77 17.83 -3.83
C PRO A 11 -7.88 17.39 -4.72
N ARG A 12 -7.82 17.83 -5.92
CA ARG A 12 -8.63 17.29 -6.93
C ARG A 12 -8.18 15.92 -7.27
N GLY A 13 -6.99 15.52 -6.79
CA GLY A 13 -6.47 14.20 -7.00
C GLY A 13 -7.20 13.18 -6.17
N ARG A 14 -7.10 11.95 -6.59
CA ARG A 14 -7.67 10.85 -5.84
C ARG A 14 -6.91 10.68 -4.54
N VAL A 15 -7.64 10.30 -3.52
CA VAL A 15 -7.06 10.04 -2.20
C VAL A 15 -7.16 8.55 -1.93
N SER A 16 -6.03 7.95 -1.58
CA SER A 16 -5.96 6.54 -1.19
C SER A 16 -5.53 6.43 0.26
N ALA A 17 -5.87 5.30 0.86
CA ALA A 17 -5.48 5.00 2.23
C ALA A 17 -4.91 3.59 2.27
N GLY A 18 -3.81 3.40 3.00
CA GLY A 18 -3.14 2.13 3.05
C GLY A 18 -2.51 1.82 4.38
N LEU A 19 -2.11 0.58 4.54
CA LEU A 19 -1.45 0.11 5.76
C LEU A 19 -0.10 -0.48 5.44
N LEU A 20 0.89 -0.12 6.25
CA LEU A 20 2.22 -0.69 6.17
C LEU A 20 2.40 -1.64 7.34
N MET A 21 2.27 -2.94 7.07
CA MET A 21 2.51 -3.95 8.08
C MET A 21 4.02 -4.14 8.23
N PHE A 22 4.49 -4.16 9.46
CA PHE A 22 5.89 -4.42 9.72
C PHE A 22 6.04 -5.50 10.77
N ARG A 23 7.21 -6.13 10.79
CA ARG A 23 7.56 -7.05 11.87
C ARG A 23 8.99 -6.76 12.29
N ARG A 24 9.21 -6.89 13.60
CA ARG A 24 10.51 -6.55 14.16
C ARG A 24 11.45 -7.74 14.12
N LYS A 25 12.71 -7.43 13.91
CA LYS A 25 13.82 -8.34 14.13
C LYS A 25 14.78 -7.64 15.07
N THR A 26 15.80 -8.31 15.57
CA THR A 26 16.63 -7.83 16.67
C THR A 26 16.91 -6.33 16.65
N ASP A 27 17.51 -5.79 15.61
CA ASP A 27 17.77 -4.35 15.50
C ASP A 27 17.18 -3.77 14.22
N GLU A 28 16.32 -4.53 13.57
CA GLU A 28 15.80 -4.15 12.27
C GLU A 28 14.31 -4.43 12.20
N PHE A 29 13.73 -4.05 11.10
CA PHE A 29 12.34 -4.43 10.82
C PHE A 29 12.21 -4.79 9.34
N GLU A 30 11.16 -5.55 9.06
CA GLU A 30 10.77 -5.87 7.70
C GLU A 30 9.38 -5.30 7.46
N VAL A 31 9.09 -4.96 6.22
CA VAL A 31 7.78 -4.42 5.86
C VAL A 31 7.17 -5.25 4.74
N LEU A 32 5.84 -5.33 4.78
CA LEU A 32 5.10 -6.05 3.76
C LEU A 32 4.75 -5.11 2.62
N LEU A 33 5.18 -5.46 1.43
CA LEU A 33 4.82 -4.74 0.21
C LEU A 33 4.10 -5.69 -0.72
N VAL A 34 3.28 -5.12 -1.59
CA VAL A 34 2.54 -5.89 -2.58
C VAL A 34 2.96 -5.46 -3.98
N HIS A 35 2.89 -6.40 -4.90
CA HIS A 35 3.22 -6.15 -6.30
C HIS A 35 1.93 -6.03 -7.09
N PRO A 36 1.75 -4.94 -7.86
CA PRO A 36 0.54 -4.79 -8.66
C PRO A 36 0.47 -5.87 -9.73
N GLY A 37 -0.72 -6.42 -9.93
CA GLY A 37 -0.93 -7.42 -10.96
C GLY A 37 -1.25 -6.79 -12.31
N GLY A 38 -1.41 -7.65 -13.28
CA GLY A 38 -1.74 -7.22 -14.63
C GLY A 38 -0.52 -7.08 -15.53
N PRO A 39 -0.77 -6.92 -16.84
CA PRO A 39 0.33 -6.98 -17.82
C PRO A 39 1.27 -5.80 -17.78
N PHE A 40 0.82 -4.63 -17.30
CA PHE A 40 1.68 -3.45 -17.26
C PHE A 40 2.81 -3.58 -16.23
N PHE A 41 2.60 -4.37 -15.18
CA PHE A 41 3.58 -4.53 -14.11
C PHE A 41 4.25 -5.90 -14.12
N ALA A 42 3.86 -6.80 -15.04
CA ALA A 42 4.31 -8.19 -15.01
C ALA A 42 5.84 -8.34 -14.98
N LYS A 43 6.56 -7.44 -15.65
CA LYS A 43 8.02 -7.50 -15.73
C LYS A 43 8.70 -6.41 -14.92
N LYS A 44 7.97 -5.66 -14.12
CA LYS A 44 8.52 -4.59 -13.32
C LYS A 44 8.77 -5.08 -11.90
N ASP A 45 9.86 -4.63 -11.32
CA ASP A 45 10.24 -5.03 -9.97
C ASP A 45 10.62 -3.79 -9.16
N GLU A 46 11.87 -3.34 -9.22
CA GLU A 46 12.30 -2.18 -8.41
C GLU A 46 11.47 -0.95 -8.73
N GLY A 47 11.00 -0.29 -7.67
CA GLY A 47 10.15 0.89 -7.81
C GLY A 47 8.69 0.59 -8.12
N ALA A 48 8.33 -0.69 -8.29
CA ALA A 48 6.98 -1.06 -8.69
C ALA A 48 6.11 -1.55 -7.53
N TRP A 49 6.71 -1.91 -6.41
CA TRP A 49 5.97 -2.40 -5.25
C TRP A 49 5.35 -1.25 -4.47
N THR A 50 4.31 -1.54 -3.71
CA THR A 50 3.56 -0.52 -2.98
C THR A 50 3.05 -1.08 -1.66
N ILE A 51 2.69 -0.17 -0.74
CA ILE A 51 1.91 -0.61 0.42
C ILE A 51 0.52 -1.02 -0.08
N PRO A 52 -0.13 -1.98 0.58
CA PRO A 52 -1.53 -2.30 0.26
C PRO A 52 -2.39 -1.06 0.52
N LYS A 53 -3.15 -0.65 -0.48
CA LYS A 53 -3.95 0.58 -0.39
C LYS A 53 -5.07 0.55 -1.38
N GLY A 54 -6.05 1.42 -1.16
CA GLY A 54 -7.14 1.61 -2.11
C GLY A 54 -7.70 3.01 -2.03
N GLU A 55 -8.47 3.39 -3.03
CA GLU A 55 -9.06 4.71 -3.11
C GLU A 55 -10.18 4.87 -2.10
N ALA A 56 -10.23 6.04 -1.49
CA ALA A 56 -11.27 6.39 -0.56
C ALA A 56 -12.29 7.31 -1.24
N ALA A 57 -13.54 7.17 -0.84
CA ALA A 57 -14.57 8.10 -1.28
C ALA A 57 -14.44 9.41 -0.53
N PRO A 58 -14.93 10.53 -1.11
CA PRO A 58 -14.89 11.81 -0.40
C PRO A 58 -15.59 11.69 0.95
N GLY A 59 -14.93 12.19 1.99
CA GLY A 59 -15.50 12.19 3.34
C GLY A 59 -15.39 10.87 4.08
N GLU A 60 -14.83 9.85 3.47
CA GLU A 60 -14.70 8.55 4.09
C GLU A 60 -13.59 8.58 5.15
N ASP A 61 -13.75 7.79 6.22
CA ASP A 61 -12.71 7.62 7.24
C ASP A 61 -11.54 6.88 6.61
N LEU A 62 -10.39 7.53 6.51
CA LEU A 62 -9.26 6.99 5.79
C LEU A 62 -8.64 5.77 6.47
N LEU A 63 -8.54 5.77 7.80
CA LEU A 63 -8.01 4.60 8.49
C LEU A 63 -8.92 3.39 8.30
N MET A 64 -10.24 3.61 8.35
CA MET A 64 -11.18 2.53 8.11
C MET A 64 -11.04 2.00 6.68
N ARG A 65 -10.89 2.90 5.69
CA ARG A 65 -10.70 2.49 4.30
C ARG A 65 -9.41 1.68 4.17
N ALA A 66 -8.33 2.10 4.82
CA ALA A 66 -7.08 1.38 4.78
C ALA A 66 -7.23 -0.04 5.33
N GLN A 67 -7.97 -0.19 6.42
CA GLN A 67 -8.21 -1.51 7.01
C GLN A 67 -9.04 -2.39 6.10
N ILE A 68 -10.07 -1.83 5.49
CA ILE A 68 -10.93 -2.59 4.57
C ILE A 68 -10.11 -3.08 3.39
N GLU A 69 -9.31 -2.19 2.79
CA GLU A 69 -8.49 -2.57 1.64
C GLU A 69 -7.50 -3.66 1.98
N PHE A 70 -6.86 -3.55 3.14
CA PHE A 70 -5.89 -4.54 3.57
C PHE A 70 -6.56 -5.91 3.75
N GLU A 71 -7.72 -5.92 4.40
CA GLU A 71 -8.45 -7.18 4.61
C GLU A 71 -8.92 -7.80 3.30
N GLU A 72 -9.39 -6.96 2.36
CA GLU A 72 -9.82 -7.46 1.06
C GLU A 72 -8.68 -8.04 0.26
N GLU A 73 -7.51 -7.39 0.30
CA GLU A 73 -6.37 -7.83 -0.50
C GLU A 73 -5.63 -8.99 0.12
N LEU A 74 -5.53 -9.04 1.44
CA LEU A 74 -4.69 -10.01 2.11
C LEU A 74 -5.47 -11.03 2.94
N GLY A 75 -6.77 -10.81 3.14
CA GLY A 75 -7.60 -11.75 3.87
C GLY A 75 -7.25 -11.92 5.33
N ILE A 76 -6.60 -10.92 5.92
CA ILE A 76 -6.14 -10.95 7.30
C ILE A 76 -7.02 -10.05 8.14
N GLN A 77 -7.51 -10.59 9.25
CA GLN A 77 -8.25 -9.79 10.21
C GLN A 77 -7.29 -8.97 11.04
N LEU A 78 -7.57 -7.69 11.17
CA LEU A 78 -6.64 -6.72 11.75
C LEU A 78 -7.02 -6.31 13.15
N SER A 79 -6.02 -6.16 13.98
CA SER A 79 -6.15 -5.52 15.28
C SER A 79 -4.79 -4.98 15.63
N GLY A 80 -4.75 -3.90 16.39
CA GLY A 80 -3.46 -3.42 16.85
C GLY A 80 -3.40 -1.92 16.98
N ASP A 81 -2.22 -1.47 17.30
CA ASP A 81 -1.92 -0.06 17.48
C ASP A 81 -1.53 0.55 16.14
N TRP A 82 -2.27 1.54 15.73
CA TRP A 82 -2.05 2.19 14.45
C TRP A 82 -1.07 3.34 14.63
N ILE A 83 0.03 3.30 13.89
CA ILE A 83 1.05 4.35 13.91
C ILE A 83 0.82 5.24 12.69
N PRO A 84 0.38 6.50 12.88
CA PRO A 84 0.17 7.37 11.72
C PRO A 84 1.49 7.66 11.00
N LEU A 85 1.48 7.51 9.69
CA LEU A 85 2.64 7.84 8.86
C LEU A 85 2.39 9.08 7.99
N GLY A 86 1.22 9.71 8.16
CA GLY A 86 0.89 10.90 7.38
C GLY A 86 0.57 10.57 5.94
N TRP A 87 0.82 11.53 5.07
CA TRP A 87 0.49 11.36 3.67
C TRP A 87 1.65 11.76 2.78
N ILE A 88 1.61 11.26 1.56
CA ILE A 88 2.57 11.63 0.50
C ILE A 88 1.79 11.90 -0.76
N LYS A 89 2.45 12.53 -1.72
CA LYS A 89 1.87 12.80 -3.02
C LYS A 89 2.63 11.99 -4.06
N GLN A 90 1.91 11.18 -4.81
CA GLN A 90 2.51 10.40 -5.88
C GLN A 90 2.49 11.17 -7.19
N LYS A 91 3.27 10.68 -8.13
CA LYS A 91 3.27 11.21 -9.48
C LYS A 91 1.83 11.21 -10.01
N GLY A 92 1.43 12.28 -10.66
CA GLY A 92 0.07 12.42 -11.13
C GLY A 92 -0.88 13.05 -10.12
N GLY A 93 -0.38 13.42 -8.94
CA GLY A 93 -1.19 14.15 -7.95
C GLY A 93 -1.97 13.29 -6.98
N LYS A 94 -1.83 11.97 -7.03
CA LYS A 94 -2.51 11.11 -6.08
C LYS A 94 -1.96 11.31 -4.67
N ILE A 95 -2.86 11.44 -3.70
CA ILE A 95 -2.49 11.54 -2.29
C ILE A 95 -2.67 10.18 -1.64
N VAL A 96 -1.67 9.73 -0.89
CA VAL A 96 -1.77 8.46 -0.17
C VAL A 96 -1.54 8.71 1.31
N HIS A 97 -2.52 8.35 2.13
CA HIS A 97 -2.40 8.37 3.59
C HIS A 97 -2.04 6.97 4.05
N ALA A 98 -1.21 6.86 5.09
CA ALA A 98 -0.80 5.54 5.57
C ALA A 98 -0.69 5.48 7.07
N TRP A 99 -0.90 4.28 7.59
CA TRP A 99 -0.66 3.91 8.99
C TRP A 99 0.17 2.65 8.98
N ALA A 100 1.01 2.48 10.00
CA ALA A 100 1.76 1.27 10.18
C ALA A 100 1.22 0.48 11.35
N PHE A 101 1.41 -0.82 11.32
CA PHE A 101 1.05 -1.68 12.45
C PHE A 101 1.93 -2.91 12.43
N GLU A 102 2.16 -3.46 13.62
CA GLU A 102 2.99 -4.65 13.74
C GLU A 102 2.16 -5.90 13.52
N GLY A 103 2.66 -6.83 12.71
CA GLY A 103 1.96 -8.07 12.44
C GLY A 103 2.81 -9.02 11.60
N GLY A 104 2.21 -10.12 11.18
CA GLY A 104 2.89 -11.08 10.33
C GLY A 104 1.90 -11.94 9.60
N LEU A 105 2.39 -12.67 8.61
CA LEU A 105 1.57 -13.58 7.84
C LEU A 105 1.67 -14.98 8.44
N LEU A 106 0.54 -15.70 8.40
CA LEU A 106 0.51 -17.08 8.85
C LEU A 106 1.21 -17.97 7.82
N GLU A 107 1.71 -19.13 8.27
CA GLU A 107 2.41 -20.06 7.39
C GLU A 107 1.57 -20.49 6.19
N TRP A 108 0.26 -20.61 6.40
CA TRP A 108 -0.64 -21.03 5.33
C TRP A 108 -1.30 -19.85 4.62
N PHE A 109 -0.72 -18.66 4.76
CA PHE A 109 -1.27 -17.48 4.11
C PHE A 109 -1.35 -17.69 2.60
N LYS A 110 -2.48 -17.34 2.03
CA LYS A 110 -2.68 -17.33 0.59
C LYS A 110 -3.23 -15.97 0.19
N LEU A 111 -2.57 -15.38 -0.77
CA LEU A 111 -2.98 -14.08 -1.27
C LEU A 111 -4.35 -14.20 -1.94
N LYS A 112 -5.26 -13.31 -1.55
CA LYS A 112 -6.54 -13.17 -2.20
C LYS A 112 -6.62 -11.74 -2.69
N SER A 113 -6.80 -11.57 -3.96
CA SER A 113 -6.88 -10.24 -4.52
C SER A 113 -8.16 -10.13 -5.33
N ASN A 114 -8.76 -8.96 -5.28
CA ASN A 114 -9.84 -8.66 -6.19
C ASN A 114 -9.27 -8.64 -7.61
N MET A 115 -10.14 -8.91 -8.57
CA MET A 115 -9.76 -8.91 -9.97
C MET A 115 -10.22 -7.62 -10.63
N PHE A 116 -9.49 -7.19 -11.66
CA PHE A 116 -9.95 -6.08 -12.49
C PHE A 116 -9.94 -6.52 -13.94
N GLU A 117 -10.75 -5.85 -14.75
CA GLU A 117 -10.83 -6.14 -16.18
C GLU A 117 -10.05 -5.11 -16.97
N LEU A 118 -9.40 -5.57 -18.02
CA LEU A 118 -8.60 -4.73 -18.88
C LEU A 118 -8.69 -5.26 -20.30
N GLU A 119 -8.81 -4.37 -21.25
CA GLU A 119 -8.72 -4.76 -22.65
C GLU A 119 -7.27 -5.16 -22.93
N TRP A 120 -7.07 -6.42 -23.27
CA TRP A 120 -5.73 -6.92 -23.51
C TRP A 120 -5.72 -8.01 -24.57
N PRO A 121 -4.90 -7.95 -25.60
CA PRO A 121 -3.94 -6.86 -25.88
C PRO A 121 -4.67 -5.56 -26.18
N PRO A 122 -3.97 -4.41 -26.16
CA PRO A 122 -4.59 -3.12 -26.46
C PRO A 122 -5.27 -3.18 -27.84
N ARG A 123 -6.46 -2.60 -27.89
CA ARG A 123 -7.28 -2.51 -29.11
C ARG A 123 -7.71 -3.87 -29.66
N SER A 124 -7.67 -4.92 -28.84
CA SER A 124 -8.10 -6.24 -29.29
C SER A 124 -9.62 -6.44 -29.19
N GLY A 125 -10.29 -5.61 -28.40
CA GLY A 125 -11.69 -5.80 -28.11
C GLY A 125 -11.96 -6.92 -27.13
N LYS A 126 -10.90 -7.51 -26.56
CA LYS A 126 -11.02 -8.64 -25.61
C LYS A 126 -10.75 -8.16 -24.20
N LEU A 127 -11.69 -8.42 -23.30
CA LEU A 127 -11.53 -8.13 -21.89
C LEU A 127 -10.93 -9.33 -21.18
N LYS A 128 -9.90 -9.10 -20.39
CA LYS A 128 -9.28 -10.14 -19.57
C LYS A 128 -9.26 -9.68 -18.12
N LYS A 129 -9.36 -10.64 -17.21
CA LYS A 129 -9.29 -10.38 -15.78
C LYS A 129 -7.89 -10.63 -15.26
N PHE A 130 -7.44 -9.72 -14.41
CA PHE A 130 -6.13 -9.83 -13.76
C PHE A 130 -6.31 -9.53 -12.27
N PRO A 131 -5.49 -10.13 -11.41
CA PRO A 131 -5.53 -9.77 -10.00
C PRO A 131 -4.97 -8.36 -9.81
N GLU A 132 -5.55 -7.62 -8.86
CA GLU A 132 -5.02 -6.29 -8.54
C GLU A 132 -3.65 -6.39 -7.91
N ILE A 133 -3.41 -7.47 -7.18
CA ILE A 133 -2.13 -7.76 -6.54
C ILE A 133 -1.75 -9.20 -6.86
N ASP A 134 -0.52 -9.42 -7.32
CA ASP A 134 -0.07 -10.77 -7.62
C ASP A 134 0.97 -11.33 -6.65
N GLN A 135 1.54 -10.50 -5.79
CA GLN A 135 2.51 -10.95 -4.79
C GLN A 135 2.42 -10.08 -3.53
N ALA A 136 2.69 -10.68 -2.38
CA ALA A 136 2.82 -9.97 -1.12
C ALA A 136 4.03 -10.56 -0.41
N VAL A 137 5.03 -9.72 -0.11
CA VAL A 137 6.32 -10.20 0.40
C VAL A 137 6.83 -9.25 1.48
N PHE A 138 7.41 -9.82 2.54
CA PHE A 138 8.14 -9.03 3.52
C PHE A 138 9.55 -8.78 3.00
N PHE A 139 9.95 -7.52 3.02
CA PHE A 139 11.28 -7.10 2.63
C PHE A 139 11.99 -6.46 3.81
N SER A 140 13.31 -6.64 3.88
CA SER A 140 14.11 -5.85 4.80
C SER A 140 13.94 -4.37 4.44
N GLU A 141 14.22 -3.49 5.39
CA GLU A 141 14.12 -2.06 5.11
C GLU A 141 14.97 -1.66 3.90
N GLU A 142 16.19 -2.19 3.83
CA GLU A 142 17.10 -1.85 2.74
C GLU A 142 16.52 -2.26 1.39
N LEU A 143 16.01 -3.48 1.27
CA LEU A 143 15.40 -3.95 0.04
C LEU A 143 14.11 -3.20 -0.28
N ALA A 144 13.30 -2.94 0.77
CA ALA A 144 12.05 -2.22 0.57
C ALA A 144 12.28 -0.85 -0.06
N ARG A 145 13.37 -0.17 0.31
CA ARG A 145 13.66 1.15 -0.26
C ARG A 145 13.89 1.10 -1.77
N ARG A 146 14.40 -0.03 -2.26
CA ARG A 146 14.59 -0.20 -3.69
C ARG A 146 13.34 -0.70 -4.40
N LYS A 147 12.57 -1.53 -3.72
CA LYS A 147 11.39 -2.16 -4.32
C LYS A 147 10.19 -1.23 -4.37
N ILE A 148 10.02 -0.38 -3.37
CA ILE A 148 8.82 0.43 -3.23
C ILE A 148 8.79 1.57 -4.25
N ASN A 149 7.59 1.95 -4.64
CA ASN A 149 7.35 3.15 -5.43
C ASN A 149 8.11 4.31 -4.79
N PRO A 150 8.99 5.00 -5.54
CA PRO A 150 9.84 6.04 -4.94
C PRO A 150 9.07 7.11 -4.17
N ALA A 151 7.85 7.44 -4.58
CA ALA A 151 7.05 8.43 -3.88
C ALA A 151 6.65 7.97 -2.48
N GLN A 152 6.69 6.66 -2.21
CA GLN A 152 6.30 6.10 -0.92
C GLN A 152 7.50 5.89 0.02
N VAL A 153 8.73 6.12 -0.44
CA VAL A 153 9.91 5.98 0.42
C VAL A 153 9.78 6.75 1.74
N PRO A 154 9.19 7.96 1.76
CA PRO A 154 9.02 8.67 3.03
C PRO A 154 8.26 7.88 4.09
N PHE A 155 7.39 6.96 3.71
CA PHE A 155 6.70 6.13 4.70
C PHE A 155 7.69 5.24 5.46
N LEU A 156 8.73 4.75 4.78
CA LEU A 156 9.76 3.95 5.44
C LEU A 156 10.57 4.80 6.41
N ASP A 157 10.89 6.04 6.01
CA ASP A 157 11.61 6.96 6.89
C ASP A 157 10.80 7.28 8.14
N ARG A 158 9.51 7.53 7.96
CA ARG A 158 8.62 7.88 9.07
C ARG A 158 8.40 6.68 10.00
N LEU A 159 8.35 5.48 9.44
CA LEU A 159 8.25 4.27 10.27
C LEU A 159 9.51 4.09 11.10
N ARG A 160 10.68 4.24 10.49
CA ARG A 160 11.94 4.12 11.24
C ARG A 160 11.98 5.12 12.38
N ALA A 161 11.60 6.36 12.11
CA ALA A 161 11.58 7.38 13.16
C ALA A 161 10.63 7.00 14.29
N ALA A 162 9.45 6.47 13.97
CA ALA A 162 8.49 6.07 14.97
C ALA A 162 8.99 4.88 15.81
N LEU A 163 9.71 3.95 15.20
CA LEU A 163 10.19 2.76 15.90
C LEU A 163 11.44 3.01 16.75
N ASN A 164 12.12 4.12 16.53
CA ASN A 164 13.32 4.48 17.27
C ASN A 164 13.03 5.25 18.56
N HIS A 165 11.79 5.33 18.98
CA HIS A 165 11.41 6.01 20.23
C HIS A 165 11.14 5.03 21.35
#